data_9f3838bb6d8909724928367ecaa57f12
#
_entry.id   9f3838bb6d8909724928367ecaa57f12
#
_cell.length_a   1.000
_cell.length_b   1.000
_cell.length_c   1.000
_cell.angle_alpha   90.00
_cell.angle_beta   90.00
_cell.angle_gamma   90.00
#
_symmetry.space_group_name_H-M   'P 1'
#
loop_
_entity.id
_entity.type
_entity.pdbx_description
1 polymer ?
#
loop_
_entity_poly.entity_id
_entity_poly.type
_entity_poly.pdbx_seq_one_letter_code
_entity_poly.pdbx_strand_id
1 'polypeptide(L)'
;MRTKPILALSTSWCSHRHRDGYVMLREMADLGYEYVELSHGIRITLVPGILKAVEEGVVKISSTHNFCPLPTGVVQAAPNLFEPSVTEHREHDQWLRHTKRSIDFAAQVKARVLVCHLGSVTFFWFDPARNIRNYLRDHHDAGRGGDDQAYQALLAKSLTRLRKRMRPFWEQTKASLNEIYDYASQKGITLGLENREKFNELPLDADYADFIMGQPPTAPIGYWHDTGHADIKEGMGLLNHRQHLAKNAPRLLGFHLHDVSATGSDHQGVGSGHIDFKMVSEFWRPEHLLTLELSPRMTLDDVKISKARVEALM
;
A
#
# COMPACT_ATOMS: atom_id res chain seq x y z
N MET A 1 14.64 -10.58 -21.57
CA MET A 1 14.54 -10.00 -20.21
C MET A 1 14.11 -8.55 -20.36
N ARG A 2 13.26 -8.02 -19.47
CA ARG A 2 12.90 -6.59 -19.49
C ARG A 2 14.11 -5.76 -19.12
N THR A 3 14.24 -4.59 -19.71
CA THR A 3 15.30 -3.62 -19.42
C THR A 3 14.83 -2.51 -18.46
N LYS A 4 13.52 -2.36 -18.31
CA LYS A 4 12.87 -1.35 -17.47
C LYS A 4 11.77 -1.98 -16.59
N PRO A 5 11.45 -1.38 -15.41
CA PRO A 5 10.32 -1.79 -14.59
C PRO A 5 8.99 -1.61 -15.33
N ILE A 6 7.93 -2.23 -14.79
CA ILE A 6 6.57 -2.04 -15.29
C ILE A 6 5.99 -0.78 -14.66
N LEU A 7 5.51 0.16 -15.48
CA LEU A 7 4.70 1.28 -15.00
C LEU A 7 3.22 0.94 -15.13
N ALA A 8 2.48 1.10 -14.03
CA ALA A 8 1.04 0.89 -13.92
C ALA A 8 0.33 2.11 -13.32
N LEU A 9 -0.96 2.23 -13.60
CA LEU A 9 -1.84 3.17 -12.89
C LEU A 9 -2.79 2.37 -12.01
N SER A 10 -2.97 2.80 -10.76
CA SER A 10 -3.97 2.20 -9.87
C SER A 10 -5.38 2.71 -10.17
N THR A 11 -6.35 1.81 -10.13
CA THR A 11 -7.77 2.16 -10.25
C THR A 11 -8.30 2.95 -9.04
N SER A 12 -7.48 3.19 -8.00
CA SER A 12 -7.78 4.11 -6.91
C SER A 12 -8.21 5.48 -7.42
N TRP A 13 -7.56 5.95 -8.49
CA TRP A 13 -7.87 7.23 -9.14
C TRP A 13 -9.28 7.31 -9.73
N CYS A 14 -9.79 6.22 -10.33
CA CYS A 14 -10.99 6.32 -11.18
C CYS A 14 -12.13 5.38 -10.81
N SER A 15 -11.93 4.31 -10.03
CA SER A 15 -12.95 3.28 -9.79
C SER A 15 -14.26 3.80 -9.20
N HIS A 16 -14.20 4.88 -8.40
CA HIS A 16 -15.37 5.48 -7.74
C HIS A 16 -16.40 6.04 -8.72
N ARG A 17 -15.97 6.54 -9.89
CA ARG A 17 -16.84 7.20 -10.88
C ARG A 17 -17.39 6.28 -11.96
N HIS A 18 -16.83 5.07 -12.12
CA HIS A 18 -17.28 4.11 -13.11
C HIS A 18 -18.36 3.17 -12.58
N ARG A 19 -19.27 2.76 -13.49
CA ARG A 19 -20.27 1.72 -13.24
C ARG A 19 -20.01 0.44 -14.03
N ASP A 20 -19.09 0.49 -14.98
CA ASP A 20 -18.65 -0.61 -15.84
C ASP A 20 -17.14 -0.73 -15.80
N GLY A 21 -16.64 -1.93 -15.46
CA GLY A 21 -15.20 -2.20 -15.35
C GLY A 21 -14.47 -2.21 -16.69
N TYR A 22 -15.15 -2.53 -17.78
CA TYR A 22 -14.57 -2.48 -19.13
C TYR A 22 -14.27 -1.04 -19.54
N VAL A 23 -15.26 -0.15 -19.37
CA VAL A 23 -15.12 1.28 -19.66
C VAL A 23 -14.03 1.90 -18.78
N MET A 24 -13.97 1.52 -17.50
CA MET A 24 -12.92 1.97 -16.58
C MET A 24 -11.51 1.60 -17.09
N LEU A 25 -11.29 0.35 -17.45
CA LEU A 25 -9.98 -0.10 -17.92
C LEU A 25 -9.64 0.45 -19.30
N ARG A 26 -10.64 0.66 -20.16
CA ARG A 26 -10.46 1.33 -21.47
C ARG A 26 -9.96 2.77 -21.29
N GLU A 27 -10.52 3.55 -20.34
CA GLU A 27 -10.02 4.88 -20.02
C GLU A 27 -8.52 4.86 -19.67
N MET A 28 -8.09 3.89 -18.86
CA MET A 28 -6.67 3.77 -18.47
C MET A 28 -5.78 3.37 -19.65
N ALA A 29 -6.27 2.49 -20.53
CA ALA A 29 -5.59 2.14 -21.79
C ALA A 29 -5.44 3.36 -22.72
N ASP A 30 -6.48 4.18 -22.84
CA ASP A 30 -6.49 5.40 -23.66
C ASP A 30 -5.51 6.46 -23.14
N LEU A 31 -5.14 6.42 -21.84
CA LEU A 31 -4.05 7.19 -21.26
C LEU A 31 -2.65 6.58 -21.51
N GLY A 32 -2.58 5.49 -22.28
CA GLY A 32 -1.35 4.82 -22.66
C GLY A 32 -0.76 3.94 -21.56
N TYR A 33 -1.57 3.41 -20.65
CA TYR A 33 -1.11 2.41 -19.69
C TYR A 33 -1.38 1.00 -20.24
N GLU A 34 -0.32 0.24 -20.40
CA GLU A 34 -0.39 -1.19 -20.71
C GLU A 34 -0.75 -2.02 -19.47
N TYR A 35 -0.32 -1.56 -18.31
CA TYR A 35 -0.52 -2.23 -17.03
C TYR A 35 -1.33 -1.38 -16.07
N VAL A 36 -2.17 -2.06 -15.29
CA VAL A 36 -3.08 -1.45 -14.31
C VAL A 36 -3.02 -2.25 -13.01
N GLU A 37 -3.13 -1.55 -11.89
CA GLU A 37 -3.44 -2.16 -10.61
C GLU A 37 -4.94 -2.06 -10.32
N LEU A 38 -5.54 -3.17 -9.85
CA LEU A 38 -6.90 -3.15 -9.33
C LEU A 38 -6.88 -2.87 -7.83
N SER A 39 -7.28 -1.65 -7.45
CA SER A 39 -7.24 -1.15 -6.08
C SER A 39 -8.31 -1.77 -5.17
N HIS A 40 -8.18 -1.50 -3.88
CA HIS A 40 -9.17 -1.81 -2.84
C HIS A 40 -10.49 -1.02 -2.95
N GLY A 41 -10.74 -0.33 -4.07
CA GLY A 41 -11.99 0.36 -4.41
C GLY A 41 -12.85 -0.37 -5.46
N ILE A 42 -12.42 -1.54 -5.93
CA ILE A 42 -13.14 -2.31 -6.95
C ILE A 42 -14.39 -2.96 -6.36
N ARG A 43 -15.55 -2.42 -6.72
CA ARG A 43 -16.86 -3.00 -6.36
C ARG A 43 -17.15 -4.25 -7.17
N ILE A 44 -17.90 -5.18 -6.58
CA ILE A 44 -18.28 -6.44 -7.24
C ILE A 44 -18.98 -6.22 -8.60
N THR A 45 -19.71 -5.12 -8.75
CA THR A 45 -20.41 -4.76 -10.00
C THR A 45 -19.46 -4.43 -11.15
N LEU A 46 -18.20 -4.07 -10.90
CA LEU A 46 -17.20 -3.79 -11.93
C LEU A 46 -16.53 -5.07 -12.47
N VAL A 47 -16.60 -6.18 -11.72
CA VAL A 47 -15.88 -7.43 -12.02
C VAL A 47 -16.19 -7.98 -13.42
N PRO A 48 -17.46 -8.10 -13.87
CA PRO A 48 -17.73 -8.65 -15.22
C PRO A 48 -17.04 -7.86 -16.33
N GLY A 49 -17.07 -6.52 -16.27
CA GLY A 49 -16.41 -5.67 -17.25
C GLY A 49 -14.88 -5.76 -17.16
N ILE A 50 -14.31 -5.86 -15.94
CA ILE A 50 -12.87 -6.07 -15.75
C ILE A 50 -12.41 -7.38 -16.41
N LEU A 51 -13.10 -8.49 -16.13
CA LEU A 51 -12.75 -9.80 -16.70
C LEU A 51 -12.79 -9.78 -18.22
N LYS A 52 -13.83 -9.17 -18.80
CA LYS A 52 -13.95 -8.99 -20.24
C LYS A 52 -12.78 -8.17 -20.81
N ALA A 53 -12.43 -7.06 -20.20
CA ALA A 53 -11.32 -6.21 -20.66
C ALA A 53 -9.97 -6.94 -20.60
N VAL A 54 -9.73 -7.74 -19.56
CA VAL A 54 -8.53 -8.57 -19.43
C VAL A 54 -8.49 -9.69 -20.48
N GLU A 55 -9.62 -10.36 -20.73
CA GLU A 55 -9.73 -11.41 -21.75
C GLU A 55 -9.47 -10.87 -23.16
N GLU A 56 -10.00 -9.69 -23.47
CA GLU A 56 -9.80 -9.01 -24.76
C GLU A 56 -8.41 -8.33 -24.87
N GLY A 57 -7.60 -8.35 -23.80
CA GLY A 57 -6.26 -7.76 -23.82
C GLY A 57 -6.23 -6.23 -23.85
N VAL A 58 -7.29 -5.57 -23.37
CA VAL A 58 -7.36 -4.10 -23.29
C VAL A 58 -6.22 -3.54 -22.42
N VAL A 59 -5.97 -4.19 -21.29
CA VAL A 59 -4.84 -3.94 -20.38
C VAL A 59 -4.37 -5.25 -19.76
N LYS A 60 -3.20 -5.22 -19.13
CA LYS A 60 -2.69 -6.29 -18.27
C LYS A 60 -2.78 -5.84 -16.81
N ILE A 61 -3.08 -6.77 -15.90
CA ILE A 61 -3.11 -6.45 -14.47
C ILE A 61 -1.73 -6.76 -13.86
N SER A 62 -1.07 -5.75 -13.30
CA SER A 62 0.23 -5.86 -12.64
C SER A 62 0.09 -6.43 -11.24
N SER A 63 -0.83 -5.86 -10.49
CA SER A 63 -1.10 -6.13 -9.08
C SER A 63 -2.58 -5.93 -8.76
N THR A 64 -3.00 -6.47 -7.62
CA THR A 64 -4.28 -6.15 -7.00
C THR A 64 -4.03 -5.72 -5.56
N HIS A 65 -4.92 -4.94 -4.97
CA HIS A 65 -4.81 -4.53 -3.58
C HIS A 65 -5.90 -5.19 -2.72
N ASN A 66 -5.56 -5.71 -1.56
CA ASN A 66 -6.52 -6.35 -0.66
C ASN A 66 -7.43 -5.27 0.01
N PHE A 67 -8.75 -5.36 -0.05
CA PHE A 67 -9.61 -6.40 -0.61
C PHE A 67 -10.06 -6.05 -2.02
N CYS A 68 -9.76 -6.91 -2.97
CA CYS A 68 -10.20 -6.73 -4.36
C CYS A 68 -10.76 -8.06 -4.90
N PRO A 69 -12.02 -8.10 -5.36
CA PRO A 69 -13.02 -7.04 -5.23
C PRO A 69 -13.50 -6.85 -3.78
N LEU A 70 -14.05 -5.69 -3.50
CA LEU A 70 -14.65 -5.36 -2.20
C LEU A 70 -15.69 -6.41 -1.76
N PRO A 71 -15.82 -6.66 -0.45
CA PRO A 71 -16.90 -7.47 0.09
C PRO A 71 -18.28 -6.97 -0.34
N THR A 72 -19.23 -7.87 -0.51
CA THR A 72 -20.60 -7.54 -0.89
C THR A 72 -21.22 -6.55 0.13
N GLY A 73 -21.82 -5.47 -0.39
CA GLY A 73 -22.40 -4.41 0.41
C GLY A 73 -21.42 -3.28 0.77
N VAL A 74 -20.13 -3.45 0.56
CA VAL A 74 -19.13 -2.38 0.69
C VAL A 74 -19.03 -1.62 -0.62
N VAL A 75 -19.27 -0.32 -0.59
CA VAL A 75 -19.36 0.53 -1.79
C VAL A 75 -18.23 1.56 -1.90
N GLN A 76 -17.44 1.71 -0.83
CA GLN A 76 -16.30 2.62 -0.77
C GLN A 76 -15.02 1.84 -0.51
N ALA A 77 -13.90 2.40 -0.92
CA ALA A 77 -12.58 1.86 -0.64
C ALA A 77 -12.39 1.59 0.87
N ALA A 78 -12.02 0.37 1.24
CA ALA A 78 -11.95 -0.08 2.62
C ALA A 78 -10.80 -1.10 2.82
N PRO A 79 -9.52 -0.69 2.65
CA PRO A 79 -8.40 -1.61 2.74
C PRO A 79 -8.20 -2.20 4.14
N ASN A 80 -8.68 -1.51 5.17
CA ASN A 80 -8.61 -1.93 6.57
C ASN A 80 -9.98 -2.35 7.13
N LEU A 81 -10.91 -2.83 6.27
CA LEU A 81 -12.23 -3.29 6.71
C LEU A 81 -12.12 -4.46 7.70
N PHE A 82 -11.20 -5.36 7.47
CA PHE A 82 -10.78 -6.43 8.36
C PHE A 82 -9.25 -6.42 8.41
N GLU A 83 -8.68 -6.64 9.59
CA GLU A 83 -7.23 -6.60 9.76
C GLU A 83 -6.65 -7.96 10.17
N PRO A 84 -5.47 -8.36 9.65
CA PRO A 84 -4.83 -9.61 10.05
C PRO A 84 -4.36 -9.60 11.51
N SER A 85 -4.27 -8.43 12.12
CA SER A 85 -3.85 -8.23 13.52
C SER A 85 -4.97 -8.43 14.55
N VAL A 86 -6.21 -8.60 14.08
CA VAL A 86 -7.37 -8.71 14.98
C VAL A 86 -7.37 -10.04 15.72
N THR A 87 -7.62 -9.97 17.03
CA THR A 87 -7.64 -11.15 17.91
C THR A 87 -9.04 -11.72 18.12
N GLU A 88 -10.07 -11.07 17.58
CA GLU A 88 -11.45 -11.54 17.64
C GLU A 88 -11.71 -12.51 16.48
N HIS A 89 -12.16 -13.74 16.77
CA HIS A 89 -12.30 -14.84 15.81
C HIS A 89 -13.18 -14.50 14.61
N ARG A 90 -14.32 -13.87 14.82
CA ARG A 90 -15.28 -13.59 13.73
C ARG A 90 -14.70 -12.60 12.73
N GLU A 91 -13.98 -11.60 13.21
CA GLU A 91 -13.34 -10.60 12.36
C GLU A 91 -12.15 -11.20 11.63
N HIS A 92 -11.35 -12.03 12.32
CA HIS A 92 -10.27 -12.79 11.69
C HIS A 92 -10.79 -13.71 10.58
N ASP A 93 -11.90 -14.44 10.80
CA ASP A 93 -12.53 -15.28 9.77
C ASP A 93 -12.98 -14.47 8.55
N GLN A 94 -13.45 -13.23 8.74
CA GLN A 94 -13.79 -12.34 7.63
C GLN A 94 -12.52 -11.92 6.88
N TRP A 95 -11.46 -11.53 7.60
CA TRP A 95 -10.17 -11.21 6.97
C TRP A 95 -9.67 -12.39 6.12
N LEU A 96 -9.61 -13.58 6.69
CA LEU A 96 -9.14 -14.79 6.02
C LEU A 96 -9.96 -15.11 4.76
N ARG A 97 -11.30 -15.10 4.88
CA ARG A 97 -12.23 -15.36 3.78
C ARG A 97 -12.04 -14.36 2.65
N HIS A 98 -12.01 -13.08 2.96
CA HIS A 98 -11.95 -12.03 1.94
C HIS A 98 -10.55 -11.92 1.32
N THR A 99 -9.49 -12.18 2.08
CA THR A 99 -8.12 -12.24 1.55
C THR A 99 -7.97 -13.43 0.58
N LYS A 100 -8.48 -14.62 0.90
CA LYS A 100 -8.50 -15.76 -0.05
C LYS A 100 -9.26 -15.44 -1.33
N ARG A 101 -10.41 -14.74 -1.23
CA ARG A 101 -11.14 -14.26 -2.44
C ARG A 101 -10.32 -13.25 -3.24
N SER A 102 -9.57 -12.38 -2.60
CA SER A 102 -8.67 -11.44 -3.30
C SER A 102 -7.53 -12.18 -3.99
N ILE A 103 -6.97 -13.22 -3.37
CA ILE A 103 -5.95 -14.10 -3.99
C ILE A 103 -6.54 -14.80 -5.22
N ASP A 104 -7.74 -15.39 -5.11
CA ASP A 104 -8.43 -16.04 -6.24
C ASP A 104 -8.69 -15.07 -7.41
N PHE A 105 -9.14 -13.86 -7.08
CA PHE A 105 -9.39 -12.84 -8.10
C PHE A 105 -8.08 -12.35 -8.74
N ALA A 106 -7.03 -12.14 -7.96
CA ALA A 106 -5.70 -11.81 -8.48
C ALA A 106 -5.21 -12.86 -9.48
N ALA A 107 -5.35 -14.14 -9.15
CA ALA A 107 -5.02 -15.23 -10.06
C ALA A 107 -5.91 -15.23 -11.34
N GLN A 108 -7.21 -14.99 -11.18
CA GLN A 108 -8.16 -14.93 -12.29
C GLN A 108 -7.83 -13.82 -13.30
N VAL A 109 -7.42 -12.63 -12.82
CA VAL A 109 -7.00 -11.51 -13.67
C VAL A 109 -5.52 -11.57 -14.07
N LYS A 110 -4.82 -12.66 -13.72
CA LYS A 110 -3.39 -12.91 -14.02
C LYS A 110 -2.46 -11.86 -13.42
N ALA A 111 -2.82 -11.26 -12.28
CA ALA A 111 -1.93 -10.42 -11.51
C ALA A 111 -0.81 -11.26 -10.90
N ARG A 112 0.33 -10.63 -10.58
CA ARG A 112 1.49 -11.29 -9.97
C ARG A 112 1.56 -11.06 -8.47
N VAL A 113 1.06 -9.93 -8.01
CA VAL A 113 1.17 -9.47 -6.63
C VAL A 113 -0.20 -9.08 -6.09
N LEU A 114 -0.49 -9.48 -4.86
CA LEU A 114 -1.56 -8.93 -4.03
C LEU A 114 -0.92 -8.04 -2.96
N VAL A 115 -1.16 -6.74 -3.02
CA VAL A 115 -0.70 -5.78 -2.00
C VAL A 115 -1.56 -5.91 -0.75
N CYS A 116 -0.92 -5.99 0.42
CA CYS A 116 -1.57 -6.28 1.69
C CYS A 116 -1.09 -5.35 2.81
N HIS A 117 -2.04 -4.86 3.61
CA HIS A 117 -1.78 -4.24 4.89
C HIS A 117 -1.64 -5.30 5.99
N LEU A 118 -0.82 -5.02 6.99
CA LEU A 118 -0.51 -5.96 8.07
C LEU A 118 -1.23 -5.67 9.39
N GLY A 119 -2.22 -4.76 9.33
CA GLY A 119 -3.04 -4.42 10.48
C GLY A 119 -2.43 -3.37 11.40
N SER A 120 -3.04 -3.23 12.55
CA SER A 120 -2.71 -2.16 13.50
C SER A 120 -2.89 -2.59 14.96
N VAL A 121 -2.32 -1.79 15.87
CA VAL A 121 -2.53 -1.95 17.31
C VAL A 121 -3.67 -1.05 17.75
N THR A 122 -4.73 -1.62 18.31
CA THR A 122 -5.88 -0.86 18.81
C THR A 122 -5.69 -0.45 20.28
N PHE A 123 -6.16 0.76 20.60
CA PHE A 123 -6.15 1.32 21.94
C PHE A 123 -7.56 1.77 22.33
N PHE A 124 -8.10 1.27 23.44
CA PHE A 124 -9.40 1.69 23.95
C PHE A 124 -9.34 3.04 24.68
N TRP A 125 -8.26 3.26 25.48
CA TRP A 125 -8.04 4.45 26.29
C TRP A 125 -6.66 5.02 26.02
N PHE A 126 -6.56 6.36 25.90
CA PHE A 126 -5.27 7.05 25.70
C PHE A 126 -4.50 6.55 24.45
N ASP A 127 -5.07 6.72 23.30
CA ASP A 127 -4.48 6.34 22.02
C ASP A 127 -3.25 7.20 21.70
N PRO A 128 -2.03 6.61 21.65
CA PRO A 128 -0.81 7.35 21.34
C PRO A 128 -0.79 7.86 19.90
N ALA A 129 -1.41 7.16 18.95
CA ALA A 129 -1.48 7.60 17.56
C ALA A 129 -2.28 8.90 17.44
N ARG A 130 -3.39 9.00 18.18
CA ARG A 130 -4.18 10.23 18.25
C ARG A 130 -3.40 11.39 18.88
N ASN A 131 -2.64 11.11 19.93
CA ASN A 131 -1.85 12.13 20.61
C ASN A 131 -0.75 12.70 19.71
N ILE A 132 -0.01 11.85 19.00
CA ILE A 132 1.00 12.24 18.01
C ILE A 132 0.36 13.09 16.92
N ARG A 133 -0.73 12.60 16.29
CA ARG A 133 -1.43 13.31 15.23
C ARG A 133 -1.94 14.69 15.67
N ASN A 134 -2.55 14.78 16.86
CA ASN A 134 -3.04 16.05 17.41
C ASN A 134 -1.87 17.00 17.67
N TYR A 135 -0.77 16.53 18.26
CA TYR A 135 0.38 17.37 18.51
C TYR A 135 0.95 17.96 17.20
N LEU A 136 1.17 17.11 16.20
CA LEU A 136 1.68 17.55 14.91
C LEU A 136 0.75 18.55 14.23
N ARG A 137 -0.56 18.30 14.24
CA ARG A 137 -1.54 19.24 13.68
C ARG A 137 -1.54 20.60 14.39
N ASP A 138 -1.39 20.61 15.71
CA ASP A 138 -1.56 21.82 16.53
C ASP A 138 -0.27 22.65 16.64
N HIS A 139 0.92 22.08 16.34
CA HIS A 139 2.21 22.71 16.55
C HIS A 139 3.13 22.73 15.32
N HIS A 140 2.83 21.95 14.29
CA HIS A 140 3.71 21.78 13.13
C HIS A 140 2.95 21.85 11.81
N ASP A 141 3.41 22.67 10.90
CA ASP A 141 2.97 22.66 9.51
C ASP A 141 3.43 21.35 8.84
N ALA A 142 2.57 20.81 7.98
CA ALA A 142 2.83 19.58 7.22
C ALA A 142 3.09 18.30 8.05
N GLY A 143 2.77 18.27 9.35
CA GLY A 143 2.90 17.08 10.18
C GLY A 143 4.33 16.60 10.45
N ARG A 144 5.33 17.49 10.32
CA ARG A 144 6.76 17.17 10.53
C ARG A 144 7.24 17.66 11.88
N GLY A 145 7.50 16.71 12.82
CA GLY A 145 7.87 17.03 14.21
C GLY A 145 9.27 17.61 14.40
N GLY A 146 10.19 17.36 13.45
CA GLY A 146 11.54 17.93 13.45
C GLY A 146 12.30 17.78 14.78
N ASP A 147 13.02 18.84 15.15
CA ASP A 147 13.84 18.90 16.39
C ASP A 147 13.07 19.41 17.62
N ASP A 148 11.74 19.47 17.57
CA ASP A 148 10.92 19.86 18.72
C ASP A 148 11.11 18.89 19.90
N GLN A 149 11.73 19.34 20.98
CA GLN A 149 12.03 18.52 22.15
C GLN A 149 10.78 17.97 22.84
N ALA A 150 9.68 18.74 22.89
CA ALA A 150 8.42 18.29 23.47
C ALA A 150 7.79 17.20 22.63
N TYR A 151 7.84 17.35 21.29
CA TYR A 151 7.43 16.31 20.36
C TYR A 151 8.25 15.03 20.51
N GLN A 152 9.58 15.14 20.56
CA GLN A 152 10.48 13.97 20.73
C GLN A 152 10.20 13.22 22.04
N ALA A 153 9.94 13.93 23.14
CA ALA A 153 9.55 13.32 24.39
C ALA A 153 8.18 12.59 24.29
N LEU A 154 7.21 13.22 23.63
CA LEU A 154 5.90 12.61 23.35
C LEU A 154 6.05 11.36 22.48
N LEU A 155 6.85 11.42 21.41
CA LEU A 155 7.11 10.32 20.50
C LEU A 155 7.75 9.12 21.24
N ALA A 156 8.80 9.35 22.01
CA ALA A 156 9.47 8.31 22.79
C ALA A 156 8.53 7.61 23.77
N LYS A 157 7.71 8.38 24.50
CA LYS A 157 6.68 7.87 25.42
C LYS A 157 5.63 7.04 24.66
N SER A 158 5.20 7.51 23.49
CA SER A 158 4.20 6.87 22.65
C SER A 158 4.72 5.55 22.08
N LEU A 159 5.98 5.51 21.61
CA LEU A 159 6.64 4.29 21.13
C LEU A 159 6.77 3.25 22.23
N THR A 160 7.18 3.65 23.43
CA THR A 160 7.26 2.75 24.59
C THR A 160 5.89 2.10 24.87
N ARG A 161 4.83 2.89 24.81
CA ARG A 161 3.47 2.40 25.02
C ARG A 161 3.01 1.47 23.91
N LEU A 162 3.30 1.80 22.66
CA LEU A 162 2.97 0.99 21.49
C LEU A 162 3.68 -0.38 21.58
N ARG A 163 4.99 -0.39 21.82
CA ARG A 163 5.78 -1.62 21.97
C ARG A 163 5.27 -2.53 23.09
N LYS A 164 4.86 -1.96 24.22
CA LYS A 164 4.29 -2.72 25.35
C LYS A 164 2.98 -3.43 24.97
N ARG A 165 2.17 -2.82 24.07
CA ARG A 165 0.85 -3.34 23.70
C ARG A 165 0.86 -4.21 22.43
N MET A 166 1.82 -4.01 21.52
CA MET A 166 1.77 -4.56 20.16
C MET A 166 1.85 -6.08 20.08
N ARG A 167 2.46 -6.75 21.08
CA ARG A 167 2.80 -8.17 21.00
C ARG A 167 1.63 -9.07 20.55
N PRO A 168 0.44 -9.06 21.17
CA PRO A 168 -0.65 -9.94 20.76
C PRO A 168 -1.14 -9.67 19.33
N PHE A 169 -1.16 -8.40 18.89
CA PHE A 169 -1.54 -8.01 17.54
C PHE A 169 -0.51 -8.50 16.51
N TRP A 170 0.77 -8.35 16.84
CA TRP A 170 1.85 -8.79 15.96
C TRP A 170 1.94 -10.31 15.85
N GLU A 171 1.77 -11.06 16.94
CA GLU A 171 1.68 -12.52 16.89
C GLU A 171 0.48 -12.98 16.05
N GLN A 172 -0.67 -12.32 16.19
CA GLN A 172 -1.84 -12.62 15.38
C GLN A 172 -1.59 -12.32 13.89
N THR A 173 -0.96 -11.17 13.55
CA THR A 173 -0.60 -10.85 12.16
C THR A 173 0.27 -11.95 11.54
N LYS A 174 1.29 -12.41 12.26
CA LYS A 174 2.16 -13.50 11.78
C LYS A 174 1.41 -14.81 11.59
N ALA A 175 0.53 -15.16 12.52
CA ALA A 175 -0.32 -16.35 12.40
C ALA A 175 -1.24 -16.24 11.17
N SER A 176 -1.91 -15.11 10.99
CA SER A 176 -2.78 -14.82 9.85
C SER A 176 -2.05 -14.94 8.50
N LEU A 177 -0.84 -14.41 8.41
CA LEU A 177 -0.02 -14.55 7.20
C LEU A 177 0.33 -16.02 6.91
N ASN A 178 0.72 -16.78 7.93
CA ASN A 178 1.04 -18.20 7.77
C ASN A 178 -0.16 -19.01 7.25
N GLU A 179 -1.40 -18.65 7.63
CA GLU A 179 -2.62 -19.29 7.15
C GLU A 179 -2.90 -19.10 5.66
N ILE A 180 -2.34 -18.04 5.05
CA ILE A 180 -2.57 -17.74 3.63
C ILE A 180 -1.35 -18.01 2.74
N TYR A 181 -0.16 -18.29 3.29
CA TYR A 181 1.06 -18.49 2.51
C TYR A 181 0.94 -19.63 1.50
N ASP A 182 0.53 -20.81 1.95
CA ASP A 182 0.36 -21.97 1.08
C ASP A 182 -0.70 -21.71 0.02
N TYR A 183 -1.79 -21.06 0.40
CA TYR A 183 -2.87 -20.73 -0.52
C TYR A 183 -2.40 -19.74 -1.61
N ALA A 184 -1.68 -18.71 -1.23
CA ALA A 184 -1.10 -17.75 -2.18
C ALA A 184 -0.10 -18.43 -3.12
N SER A 185 0.81 -19.27 -2.59
CA SER A 185 1.76 -20.05 -3.36
C SER A 185 1.07 -20.97 -4.39
N GLN A 186 0.05 -21.71 -3.98
CA GLN A 186 -0.73 -22.59 -4.88
C GLN A 186 -1.39 -21.83 -6.03
N LYS A 187 -1.76 -20.56 -5.81
CA LYS A 187 -2.35 -19.68 -6.81
C LYS A 187 -1.31 -18.91 -7.63
N GLY A 188 -0.02 -19.05 -7.30
CA GLY A 188 1.06 -18.31 -7.95
C GLY A 188 1.07 -16.81 -7.64
N ILE A 189 0.50 -16.40 -6.51
CA ILE A 189 0.42 -15.00 -6.07
C ILE A 189 1.46 -14.73 -4.99
N THR A 190 2.22 -13.64 -5.17
CA THR A 190 3.11 -13.11 -4.14
C THR A 190 2.39 -12.02 -3.35
N LEU A 191 2.51 -12.05 -2.03
CA LEU A 191 1.94 -11.03 -1.14
C LEU A 191 2.94 -9.87 -1.02
N GLY A 192 2.55 -8.70 -1.50
CA GLY A 192 3.32 -7.46 -1.36
C GLY A 192 2.94 -6.78 -0.05
N LEU A 193 3.81 -6.89 0.96
CA LEU A 193 3.55 -6.30 2.26
C LEU A 193 3.93 -4.83 2.24
N GLU A 194 2.95 -3.96 2.47
CA GLU A 194 3.10 -2.53 2.28
C GLU A 194 3.46 -1.80 3.58
N ASN A 195 4.43 -0.86 3.52
CA ASN A 195 4.65 0.09 4.61
C ASN A 195 3.48 1.08 4.72
N ARG A 196 3.18 1.51 5.96
CA ARG A 196 1.95 2.24 6.26
C ARG A 196 2.22 3.62 6.89
N GLU A 197 1.23 4.53 6.80
CA GLU A 197 1.35 5.92 7.21
C GLU A 197 1.06 6.18 8.70
N LYS A 198 0.25 5.33 9.38
CA LYS A 198 -0.16 5.63 10.76
C LYS A 198 0.84 5.11 11.78
N PHE A 199 0.94 5.83 12.89
CA PHE A 199 1.85 5.53 14.00
C PHE A 199 1.71 4.11 14.56
N ASN A 200 0.48 3.58 14.63
CA ASN A 200 0.16 2.30 15.28
C ASN A 200 0.00 1.12 14.31
N GLU A 201 0.33 1.29 13.03
CA GLU A 201 0.27 0.20 12.04
C GLU A 201 1.48 -0.73 12.16
N LEU A 202 1.28 -1.99 11.74
CA LEU A 202 2.24 -3.09 11.87
C LEU A 202 2.83 -3.50 10.51
N PRO A 203 4.08 -4.01 10.49
CA PRO A 203 5.05 -3.98 11.59
C PRO A 203 5.52 -2.56 11.86
N LEU A 204 6.17 -2.32 13.01
CA LEU A 204 6.81 -1.03 13.22
C LEU A 204 7.95 -0.86 12.21
N ASP A 205 8.15 0.38 11.76
CA ASP A 205 9.14 0.68 10.71
C ASP A 205 10.54 0.17 11.04
N ALA A 206 10.94 0.25 12.32
CA ALA A 206 12.24 -0.27 12.79
C ALA A 206 12.36 -1.79 12.68
N ASP A 207 11.26 -2.53 12.74
CA ASP A 207 11.23 -4.00 12.80
C ASP A 207 10.91 -4.61 11.41
N TYR A 208 10.60 -3.77 10.41
CA TYR A 208 10.09 -4.19 9.11
C TYR A 208 11.09 -5.06 8.33
N ALA A 209 12.33 -4.58 8.21
CA ALA A 209 13.36 -5.27 7.46
C ALA A 209 13.71 -6.63 8.10
N ASP A 210 13.83 -6.68 9.43
CA ASP A 210 14.10 -7.94 10.14
C ASP A 210 12.98 -8.96 9.93
N PHE A 211 11.72 -8.50 9.92
CA PHE A 211 10.59 -9.38 9.63
C PHE A 211 10.64 -9.94 8.21
N ILE A 212 10.83 -9.09 7.20
CA ILE A 212 10.87 -9.49 5.79
C ILE A 212 12.06 -10.40 5.49
N MET A 213 13.25 -10.06 6.00
CA MET A 213 14.47 -10.86 5.80
C MET A 213 14.44 -12.18 6.57
N GLY A 214 13.76 -12.23 7.71
CA GLY A 214 13.58 -13.43 8.51
C GLY A 214 12.65 -14.47 7.89
N GLN A 215 11.93 -14.15 6.80
CA GLN A 215 11.04 -15.09 6.14
C GLN A 215 11.82 -16.06 5.25
N PRO A 216 11.38 -17.32 5.13
CA PRO A 216 11.99 -18.26 4.20
C PRO A 216 12.08 -17.69 2.78
N PRO A 217 13.14 -17.97 2.01
CA PRO A 217 13.26 -17.53 0.62
C PRO A 217 12.10 -17.99 -0.27
N THR A 218 11.46 -19.11 0.08
CA THR A 218 10.32 -19.70 -0.63
C THR A 218 8.97 -19.13 -0.20
N ALA A 219 8.92 -18.32 0.88
CA ALA A 219 7.68 -17.67 1.30
C ALA A 219 7.17 -16.73 0.19
N PRO A 220 5.87 -16.79 -0.16
CA PRO A 220 5.30 -15.98 -1.24
C PRO A 220 5.06 -14.53 -0.78
N ILE A 221 6.07 -13.91 -0.20
CA ILE A 221 5.99 -12.53 0.31
C ILE A 221 7.19 -11.71 -0.11
N GLY A 222 6.99 -10.40 -0.22
CA GLY A 222 8.03 -9.41 -0.38
C GLY A 222 7.57 -8.04 0.12
N TYR A 223 8.49 -7.10 0.09
CA TYR A 223 8.23 -5.73 0.49
C TYR A 223 7.56 -4.95 -0.64
N TRP A 224 6.53 -4.18 -0.30
CA TRP A 224 5.91 -3.20 -1.18
C TRP A 224 6.13 -1.81 -0.59
N HIS A 225 6.71 -0.91 -1.37
CA HIS A 225 7.10 0.41 -0.88
C HIS A 225 6.11 1.49 -1.33
N ASP A 226 5.42 2.06 -0.38
CA ASP A 226 4.62 3.27 -0.60
C ASP A 226 5.44 4.52 -0.24
N THR A 227 5.62 5.40 -1.22
CA THR A 227 6.48 6.58 -1.11
C THR A 227 5.91 7.65 -0.18
N GLY A 228 4.61 7.88 -0.23
CA GLY A 228 3.94 8.86 0.61
C GLY A 228 3.86 8.41 2.06
N HIS A 229 3.57 7.14 2.31
CA HIS A 229 3.56 6.57 3.65
C HIS A 229 4.95 6.66 4.31
N ALA A 230 6.01 6.40 3.54
CA ALA A 230 7.38 6.54 4.05
C ALA A 230 7.73 7.99 4.37
N ASP A 231 7.33 8.95 3.53
CA ASP A 231 7.55 10.37 3.78
C ASP A 231 6.80 10.87 5.02
N ILE A 232 5.54 10.48 5.19
CA ILE A 232 4.75 10.80 6.39
C ILE A 232 5.44 10.26 7.66
N LYS A 233 5.92 9.00 7.62
CA LYS A 233 6.65 8.39 8.74
C LYS A 233 8.01 9.06 9.00
N GLU A 234 8.72 9.49 7.97
CA GLU A 234 9.93 10.30 8.11
C GLU A 234 9.61 11.64 8.77
N GLY A 235 8.54 12.30 8.37
CA GLY A 235 8.05 13.51 9.01
C GLY A 235 7.72 13.33 10.50
N MET A 236 7.21 12.17 10.87
CA MET A 236 6.99 11.78 12.26
C MET A 236 8.29 11.43 13.02
N GLY A 237 9.45 11.32 12.35
CA GLY A 237 10.71 10.90 12.97
C GLY A 237 10.78 9.40 13.27
N LEU A 238 9.98 8.56 12.60
CA LEU A 238 9.91 7.12 12.83
C LEU A 238 10.87 6.31 11.96
N LEU A 239 11.24 6.84 10.81
CA LEU A 239 12.20 6.23 9.88
C LEU A 239 13.01 7.33 9.17
N ASN A 240 14.08 6.92 8.48
CA ASN A 240 14.69 7.68 7.39
C ASN A 240 14.33 6.97 6.08
N HIS A 241 13.73 7.69 5.13
CA HIS A 241 13.14 7.12 3.92
C HIS A 241 14.15 6.31 3.10
N ARG A 242 15.32 6.89 2.78
CA ARG A 242 16.39 6.19 2.04
C ARG A 242 16.89 4.94 2.78
N GLN A 243 17.14 5.04 4.08
CA GLN A 243 17.64 3.90 4.86
C GLN A 243 16.60 2.79 4.99
N HIS A 244 15.33 3.16 5.18
CA HIS A 244 14.23 2.19 5.24
C HIS A 244 14.09 1.43 3.93
N LEU A 245 14.08 2.14 2.80
CA LEU A 245 14.03 1.53 1.48
C LEU A 245 15.26 0.64 1.20
N ALA A 246 16.47 1.10 1.53
CA ALA A 246 17.70 0.33 1.35
C ALA A 246 17.71 -1.00 2.14
N LYS A 247 17.20 -0.99 3.39
CA LYS A 247 17.12 -2.20 4.22
C LYS A 247 16.14 -3.23 3.65
N ASN A 248 15.05 -2.80 3.02
CA ASN A 248 14.00 -3.66 2.47
C ASN A 248 14.23 -4.04 0.99
N ALA A 249 15.15 -3.36 0.29
CA ALA A 249 15.41 -3.53 -1.13
C ALA A 249 15.67 -4.97 -1.58
N PRO A 250 16.34 -5.87 -0.80
CA PRO A 250 16.57 -7.24 -1.25
C PRO A 250 15.30 -8.09 -1.46
N ARG A 251 14.16 -7.69 -0.88
CA ARG A 251 12.87 -8.36 -1.02
C ARG A 251 11.79 -7.45 -1.64
N LEU A 252 12.21 -6.37 -2.28
CA LEU A 252 11.32 -5.38 -2.89
C LEU A 252 10.65 -5.93 -4.15
N LEU A 253 9.32 -5.82 -4.20
CA LEU A 253 8.49 -6.26 -5.33
C LEU A 253 8.04 -5.09 -6.21
N GLY A 254 7.78 -3.95 -5.61
CA GLY A 254 7.25 -2.79 -6.31
C GLY A 254 6.96 -1.62 -5.40
N PHE A 255 6.32 -0.62 -5.99
CA PHE A 255 6.07 0.66 -5.38
C PHE A 255 4.65 1.14 -5.61
N HIS A 256 4.06 1.78 -4.60
CA HIS A 256 3.07 2.82 -4.80
C HIS A 256 3.78 4.17 -4.89
N LEU A 257 3.62 4.84 -6.02
CA LEU A 257 4.25 6.12 -6.30
C LEU A 257 3.20 7.21 -6.25
N HIS A 258 3.33 8.08 -5.30
CA HIS A 258 2.58 9.32 -5.16
C HIS A 258 3.35 10.27 -4.25
N ASP A 259 3.02 11.55 -4.31
CA ASP A 259 3.63 12.56 -3.49
C ASP A 259 2.77 12.92 -2.26
N VAL A 260 3.33 13.71 -1.38
CA VAL A 260 2.66 14.26 -0.20
C VAL A 260 2.63 15.78 -0.32
N SER A 261 1.45 16.37 -0.16
CA SER A 261 1.30 17.82 -0.22
C SER A 261 2.00 18.53 0.94
N ALA A 262 2.23 19.82 0.80
CA ALA A 262 2.76 20.65 1.87
C ALA A 262 1.92 20.63 3.16
N THR A 263 0.65 20.20 3.08
CA THR A 263 -0.24 20.05 4.25
C THR A 263 -0.31 18.61 4.78
N GLY A 264 0.55 17.70 4.28
CA GLY A 264 0.60 16.32 4.73
C GLY A 264 -0.46 15.39 4.13
N SER A 265 -1.15 15.79 3.06
CA SER A 265 -2.07 14.89 2.34
C SER A 265 -1.29 14.02 1.35
N ASP A 266 -1.47 12.73 1.40
CA ASP A 266 -0.90 11.73 0.50
C ASP A 266 -1.66 11.59 -0.83
N HIS A 267 -1.24 10.65 -1.66
CA HIS A 267 -1.81 10.32 -2.97
C HIS A 267 -1.89 11.52 -3.93
N GLN A 268 -0.93 12.45 -3.83
CA GLN A 268 -0.77 13.58 -4.73
C GLN A 268 0.00 13.18 -6.00
N GLY A 269 -0.07 14.01 -7.04
CA GLY A 269 0.69 13.79 -8.27
C GLY A 269 2.20 13.75 -8.01
N VAL A 270 2.91 12.82 -8.66
CA VAL A 270 4.36 12.67 -8.52
C VAL A 270 5.08 13.98 -8.85
N GLY A 271 5.93 14.46 -7.94
CA GLY A 271 6.70 15.70 -8.04
C GLY A 271 5.88 16.96 -7.77
N SER A 272 4.68 16.86 -7.20
CA SER A 272 3.90 18.03 -6.74
C SER A 272 4.18 18.39 -5.28
N GLY A 273 4.82 17.52 -4.52
CA GLY A 273 5.22 17.69 -3.13
C GLY A 273 6.72 17.79 -2.97
N HIS A 274 7.26 17.08 -1.99
CA HIS A 274 8.67 17.19 -1.60
C HIS A 274 9.43 15.85 -1.57
N ILE A 275 8.81 14.75 -2.02
CA ILE A 275 9.49 13.45 -2.08
C ILE A 275 10.59 13.49 -3.15
N ASP A 276 11.80 13.04 -2.78
CA ASP A 276 12.92 12.89 -3.71
C ASP A 276 12.76 11.62 -4.55
N PHE A 277 11.98 11.70 -5.64
CA PHE A 277 11.81 10.59 -6.58
C PHE A 277 13.09 10.18 -7.31
N LYS A 278 14.08 11.06 -7.39
CA LYS A 278 15.39 10.68 -7.91
C LYS A 278 16.07 9.68 -6.98
N MET A 279 16.05 9.95 -5.68
CA MET A 279 16.50 9.02 -4.65
C MET A 279 15.75 7.68 -4.70
N VAL A 280 14.41 7.72 -4.79
CA VAL A 280 13.57 6.52 -4.88
C VAL A 280 13.93 5.71 -6.13
N SER A 281 14.16 6.36 -7.27
CA SER A 281 14.47 5.69 -8.53
C SER A 281 15.79 4.93 -8.54
N GLU A 282 16.75 5.24 -7.66
CA GLU A 282 17.98 4.48 -7.49
C GLU A 282 17.74 3.01 -7.09
N PHE A 283 16.59 2.71 -6.50
CA PHE A 283 16.17 1.38 -6.07
C PHE A 283 15.34 0.62 -7.10
N TRP A 284 14.96 1.24 -8.22
CA TRP A 284 14.17 0.58 -9.26
C TRP A 284 14.99 -0.49 -9.99
N ARG A 285 14.34 -1.61 -10.27
CA ARG A 285 14.93 -2.74 -11.02
C ARG A 285 13.91 -3.21 -12.07
N PRO A 286 14.36 -3.85 -13.17
CA PRO A 286 13.47 -4.29 -14.25
C PRO A 286 12.33 -5.23 -13.83
N GLU A 287 12.50 -5.96 -12.72
CA GLU A 287 11.49 -6.86 -12.16
C GLU A 287 10.41 -6.16 -11.34
N HIS A 288 10.63 -4.92 -10.91
CA HIS A 288 9.72 -4.19 -10.03
C HIS A 288 8.47 -3.70 -10.76
N LEU A 289 7.40 -3.53 -9.99
CA LEU A 289 6.15 -2.91 -10.39
C LEU A 289 6.13 -1.47 -9.85
N LEU A 290 6.00 -0.49 -10.73
CA LEU A 290 5.86 0.92 -10.37
C LEU A 290 4.40 1.31 -10.59
N THR A 291 3.64 1.48 -9.52
CA THR A 291 2.22 1.79 -9.58
C THR A 291 1.96 3.22 -9.15
N LEU A 292 1.46 4.05 -10.04
CA LEU A 292 0.94 5.37 -9.67
C LEU A 292 -0.36 5.18 -8.90
N GLU A 293 -0.36 5.44 -7.60
CA GLU A 293 -1.54 5.37 -6.74
C GLU A 293 -2.00 6.78 -6.38
N LEU A 294 -2.84 7.36 -7.24
CA LEU A 294 -3.27 8.74 -7.14
C LEU A 294 -4.65 8.86 -6.51
N SER A 295 -4.87 9.97 -5.78
CA SER A 295 -6.16 10.32 -5.21
C SER A 295 -7.23 10.49 -6.31
N PRO A 296 -8.49 10.11 -6.04
CA PRO A 296 -9.63 10.43 -6.92
C PRO A 296 -9.81 11.93 -7.23
N ARG A 297 -9.13 12.80 -6.48
CA ARG A 297 -9.17 14.26 -6.68
C ARG A 297 -8.18 14.76 -7.72
N MET A 298 -7.23 13.94 -8.12
CA MET A 298 -6.24 14.30 -9.13
C MET A 298 -6.90 14.41 -10.51
N THR A 299 -6.53 15.46 -11.22
CA THR A 299 -7.02 15.71 -12.57
C THR A 299 -6.36 14.77 -13.58
N LEU A 300 -6.91 14.72 -14.77
CA LEU A 300 -6.32 14.00 -15.89
C LEU A 300 -4.88 14.47 -16.21
N ASP A 301 -4.65 15.77 -16.08
CA ASP A 301 -3.34 16.36 -16.35
C ASP A 301 -2.33 15.99 -15.24
N ASP A 302 -2.76 15.89 -13.97
CA ASP A 302 -1.91 15.39 -12.89
C ASP A 302 -1.46 13.95 -13.15
N VAL A 303 -2.36 13.09 -13.66
CA VAL A 303 -2.03 11.70 -14.04
C VAL A 303 -1.00 11.66 -15.17
N LYS A 304 -1.21 12.48 -16.22
CA LYS A 304 -0.27 12.54 -17.36
C LYS A 304 1.10 13.09 -16.95
N ILE A 305 1.11 14.14 -16.13
CA ILE A 305 2.36 14.74 -15.60
C ILE A 305 3.09 13.73 -14.73
N SER A 306 2.39 13.03 -13.82
CA SER A 306 2.96 12.00 -12.96
C SER A 306 3.58 10.87 -13.79
N LYS A 307 2.87 10.40 -14.83
CA LYS A 307 3.37 9.40 -15.77
C LYS A 307 4.67 9.84 -16.41
N ALA A 308 4.69 11.03 -17.02
CA ALA A 308 5.85 11.58 -17.71
C ALA A 308 7.07 11.74 -16.77
N ARG A 309 6.85 12.17 -15.52
CA ARG A 309 7.92 12.31 -14.52
C ARG A 309 8.53 10.96 -14.14
N VAL A 310 7.70 9.94 -13.93
CA VAL A 310 8.20 8.59 -13.63
C VAL A 310 8.93 8.00 -14.83
N GLU A 311 8.37 8.12 -16.04
CA GLU A 311 9.02 7.63 -17.28
C GLU A 311 10.37 8.29 -17.53
N ALA A 312 10.54 9.57 -17.16
CA ALA A 312 11.82 10.28 -17.29
C ALA A 312 12.92 9.77 -16.32
N LEU A 313 12.55 9.09 -15.24
CA LEU A 313 13.46 8.48 -14.27
C LEU A 313 13.75 7.00 -14.57
N MET A 314 13.00 6.36 -15.47
CA MET A 314 13.15 4.97 -15.90
C MET A 314 14.21 4.83 -17.00
#